data_b1d53367fe279db3363cb9900e004c93
#
_entry.id   b1d53367fe279db3363cb9900e004c93
#
_cell.length_a   1.000
_cell.length_b   1.000
_cell.length_c   1.000
_cell.angle_alpha   90.00
_cell.angle_beta   90.00
_cell.angle_gamma   90.00
#
_symmetry.space_group_name_H-M   'P 1'
#
loop_
_entity.id
_entity.type
_entity.pdbx_description
1 polymer ?
#
loop_
_entity_poly.entity_id
_entity_poly.type
_entity_poly.pdbx_seq_one_letter_code
_entity_poly.pdbx_strand_id
1 'polypeptide(L)'
;MLRTGYAADSVPVHSICLTDVREHNLDGVTVEIPHGKLTVVTGVSGSGKSSLVFDTLHAASQRRYLETLSLHARRFLQRLPAPKMTNAIGLSPSIALAQRSAGDHVRSTVGTLSGLHDILRFWFARECGLEARDFSFVSAGACSECRGIGSADEVVREL
;
A
#
# COMPACT_ATOMS: atom_id res chain seq x y z
N MET A 1 7.90 -10.48 -38.20
CA MET A 1 9.34 -10.62 -37.93
C MET A 1 9.95 -9.22 -37.96
N LEU A 2 9.90 -8.49 -36.85
CA LEU A 2 10.54 -7.19 -36.68
C LEU A 2 11.36 -7.25 -35.39
N ARG A 3 12.66 -7.48 -35.56
CA ARG A 3 13.68 -7.31 -34.54
C ARG A 3 13.94 -5.80 -34.41
N THR A 4 13.42 -5.15 -33.38
CA THR A 4 13.97 -3.89 -32.93
C THR A 4 15.02 -4.21 -31.87
N GLY A 5 16.28 -4.26 -32.29
CA GLY A 5 17.42 -4.29 -31.40
C GLY A 5 17.52 -2.95 -30.69
N TYR A 6 17.09 -2.89 -29.44
CA TYR A 6 17.41 -1.78 -28.57
C TYR A 6 18.85 -1.95 -28.11
N ALA A 7 19.76 -1.17 -28.69
CA ALA A 7 21.09 -1.02 -28.18
C ALA A 7 21.04 -0.36 -26.79
N ALA A 8 21.73 -0.96 -25.82
CA ALA A 8 21.71 -0.56 -24.40
C ALA A 8 22.31 0.84 -24.09
N ASP A 9 22.74 1.62 -25.08
CA ASP A 9 23.66 2.73 -24.90
C ASP A 9 23.10 4.15 -25.13
N SER A 10 21.78 4.33 -25.30
CA SER A 10 21.24 5.70 -25.42
C SER A 10 19.75 5.81 -25.10
N VAL A 11 19.36 5.42 -23.88
CA VAL A 11 18.04 5.83 -23.40
C VAL A 11 18.16 7.26 -22.91
N PRO A 12 17.48 8.24 -23.52
CA PRO A 12 17.48 9.59 -22.99
C PRO A 12 16.91 9.55 -21.57
N VAL A 13 17.60 10.18 -20.64
CA VAL A 13 17.25 10.23 -19.19
C VAL A 13 15.90 10.94 -18.93
N HIS A 14 15.05 11.06 -19.93
CA HIS A 14 13.80 11.82 -19.90
C HIS A 14 12.53 10.98 -19.73
N SER A 15 12.66 9.65 -19.66
CA SER A 15 11.50 8.76 -19.48
C SER A 15 11.82 7.54 -18.63
N ILE A 16 10.79 7.00 -17.95
CA ILE A 16 10.82 5.69 -17.32
C ILE A 16 10.36 4.68 -18.36
N CYS A 17 11.15 3.64 -18.60
CA CYS A 17 10.79 2.55 -19.48
C CYS A 17 10.66 1.26 -18.68
N LEU A 18 9.47 0.65 -18.69
CA LEU A 18 9.18 -0.66 -18.11
C LEU A 18 9.00 -1.66 -19.26
N THR A 19 9.70 -2.78 -19.23
CA THR A 19 9.70 -3.75 -20.31
C THR A 19 9.19 -5.10 -19.82
N ASP A 20 8.24 -5.69 -20.58
CA ASP A 20 7.68 -7.02 -20.35
C ASP A 20 7.13 -7.21 -18.94
N VAL A 21 6.25 -6.30 -18.51
CA VAL A 21 5.60 -6.35 -17.19
C VAL A 21 4.57 -7.46 -17.18
N ARG A 22 4.68 -8.37 -16.18
CA ARG A 22 3.83 -9.57 -16.01
C ARG A 22 3.27 -9.66 -14.60
N GLU A 23 2.98 -8.54 -13.96
CA GLU A 23 2.42 -8.53 -12.61
C GLU A 23 0.90 -8.71 -12.66
N HIS A 24 0.38 -9.60 -11.81
CA HIS A 24 -1.05 -9.98 -11.75
C HIS A 24 -1.62 -10.36 -13.14
N ASN A 25 -2.52 -9.53 -13.67
CA ASN A 25 -3.18 -9.73 -14.96
C ASN A 25 -2.48 -9.03 -16.14
N LEU A 26 -1.32 -8.43 -15.91
CA LEU A 26 -0.51 -7.86 -16.99
C LEU A 26 0.26 -8.97 -17.72
N ASP A 27 0.18 -8.98 -19.04
CA ASP A 27 0.81 -10.00 -19.89
C ASP A 27 1.78 -9.35 -20.89
N GLY A 28 3.02 -9.16 -20.44
CA GLY A 28 4.10 -8.68 -21.27
C GLY A 28 3.97 -7.19 -21.68
N VAL A 29 3.41 -6.35 -20.82
CA VAL A 29 3.19 -4.94 -21.11
C VAL A 29 4.51 -4.17 -21.11
N THR A 30 4.79 -3.44 -22.19
CA THR A 30 5.90 -2.49 -22.26
C THR A 30 5.36 -1.08 -22.33
N VAL A 31 5.83 -0.20 -21.45
CA VAL A 31 5.35 1.18 -21.34
C VAL A 31 6.49 2.16 -21.13
N GLU A 32 6.37 3.33 -21.75
CA GLU A 32 7.25 4.47 -21.56
C GLU A 32 6.47 5.62 -20.92
N ILE A 33 7.02 6.16 -19.83
CA ILE A 33 6.41 7.22 -19.01
C ILE A 33 7.37 8.41 -18.98
N PRO A 34 7.02 9.56 -19.57
CA PRO A 34 7.92 10.70 -19.60
C PRO A 34 8.11 11.34 -18.22
N HIS A 35 9.34 11.71 -17.87
CA HIS A 35 9.64 12.49 -16.68
C HIS A 35 9.10 13.94 -16.80
N GLY A 36 8.78 14.53 -15.64
CA GLY A 36 8.33 15.93 -15.59
C GLY A 36 6.99 16.20 -16.27
N LYS A 37 6.22 15.17 -16.56
CA LYS A 37 4.88 15.25 -17.16
C LYS A 37 3.84 14.66 -16.24
N LEU A 38 2.60 15.15 -16.34
CA LEU A 38 1.44 14.50 -15.76
C LEU A 38 1.01 13.34 -16.68
N THR A 39 1.11 12.11 -16.17
CA THR A 39 0.67 10.92 -16.90
C THR A 39 -0.60 10.36 -16.25
N VAL A 40 -1.64 10.16 -17.02
CA VAL A 40 -2.92 9.62 -16.58
C VAL A 40 -3.08 8.19 -17.09
N VAL A 41 -3.31 7.24 -16.16
CA VAL A 41 -3.55 5.83 -16.49
C VAL A 41 -5.04 5.54 -16.37
N THR A 42 -5.70 5.24 -17.49
CA THR A 42 -7.14 5.00 -17.58
C THR A 42 -7.43 3.59 -18.07
N GLY A 43 -8.65 3.12 -17.86
CA GLY A 43 -9.12 1.82 -18.32
C GLY A 43 -10.24 1.27 -17.45
N VAL A 44 -10.87 0.20 -17.89
CA VAL A 44 -11.94 -0.48 -17.15
C VAL A 44 -11.45 -1.07 -15.83
N SER A 45 -12.37 -1.35 -14.90
CA SER A 45 -12.02 -2.02 -13.64
C SER A 45 -11.40 -3.39 -13.93
N GLY A 46 -10.34 -3.75 -13.21
CA GLY A 46 -9.62 -5.02 -13.42
C GLY A 46 -8.62 -5.03 -14.58
N SER A 47 -8.45 -3.94 -15.34
CA SER A 47 -7.51 -3.90 -16.48
C SER A 47 -6.02 -3.83 -16.12
N GLY A 48 -5.65 -3.88 -14.83
CA GLY A 48 -4.24 -3.86 -14.40
C GLY A 48 -3.65 -2.48 -14.14
N LYS A 49 -4.45 -1.40 -14.11
CA LYS A 49 -3.96 -0.04 -13.83
C LYS A 49 -3.18 0.07 -12.53
N SER A 50 -3.75 -0.44 -11.45
CA SER A 50 -3.12 -0.46 -10.12
C SER A 50 -1.89 -1.35 -10.11
N SER A 51 -1.96 -2.50 -10.77
CA SER A 51 -0.81 -3.43 -10.89
C SER A 51 0.36 -2.79 -11.63
N LEU A 52 0.09 -2.01 -12.68
CA LEU A 52 1.13 -1.28 -13.39
C LEU A 52 1.76 -0.16 -12.55
N VAL A 53 0.93 0.65 -11.87
CA VAL A 53 1.41 1.86 -11.18
C VAL A 53 1.95 1.54 -9.79
N PHE A 54 1.22 0.78 -8.97
CA PHE A 54 1.62 0.50 -7.59
C PHE A 54 2.51 -0.75 -7.47
N ASP A 55 2.05 -1.87 -8.02
CA ASP A 55 2.73 -3.15 -7.81
C ASP A 55 3.96 -3.30 -8.71
N THR A 56 4.05 -2.54 -9.82
CA THR A 56 5.21 -2.57 -10.72
C THR A 56 6.06 -1.31 -10.58
N LEU A 57 5.57 -0.16 -11.06
CA LEU A 57 6.37 1.08 -11.14
C LEU A 57 6.85 1.55 -9.75
N HIS A 58 5.91 1.72 -8.81
CA HIS A 58 6.26 2.18 -7.47
C HIS A 58 7.12 1.16 -6.73
N ALA A 59 6.79 -0.13 -6.79
CA ALA A 59 7.57 -1.19 -6.17
C ALA A 59 9.00 -1.25 -6.70
N ALA A 60 9.20 -1.16 -8.02
CA ALA A 60 10.51 -1.12 -8.65
C ALA A 60 11.33 0.12 -8.23
N SER A 61 10.69 1.30 -8.26
CA SER A 61 11.31 2.57 -7.86
C SER A 61 11.73 2.56 -6.39
N GLN A 62 10.87 2.06 -5.51
CA GLN A 62 11.18 1.97 -4.08
C GLN A 62 12.33 0.98 -3.82
N ARG A 63 12.32 -0.19 -4.48
CA ARG A 63 13.43 -1.15 -4.36
C ARG A 63 14.77 -0.56 -4.81
N ARG A 64 14.77 0.13 -5.96
CA ARG A 64 15.97 0.79 -6.47
C ARG A 64 16.48 1.86 -5.50
N TYR A 65 15.58 2.66 -4.92
CA TYR A 65 15.94 3.64 -3.90
C TYR A 65 16.52 2.97 -2.64
N LEU A 66 15.90 1.88 -2.15
CA LEU A 66 16.41 1.15 -1.00
C LEU A 66 17.81 0.58 -1.23
N GLU A 67 18.18 0.22 -2.46
CA GLU A 67 19.53 -0.26 -2.80
C GLU A 67 20.60 0.80 -2.61
N THR A 68 20.26 2.09 -2.69
CA THR A 68 21.17 3.20 -2.44
C THR A 68 21.42 3.50 -0.96
N LEU A 69 20.57 2.96 -0.07
CA LEU A 69 20.66 3.21 1.37
C LEU A 69 21.67 2.27 2.06
N SER A 70 22.17 2.68 3.22
CA SER A 70 23.03 1.84 4.03
C SER A 70 22.30 0.57 4.52
N LEU A 71 23.06 -0.49 4.80
CA LEU A 71 22.56 -1.74 5.35
C LEU A 71 21.73 -1.54 6.62
N HIS A 72 22.13 -0.60 7.46
CA HIS A 72 21.42 -0.29 8.70
C HIS A 72 20.04 0.33 8.41
N ALA A 73 19.96 1.30 7.52
CA ALA A 73 18.71 1.94 7.13
C ALA A 73 17.73 0.96 6.46
N ARG A 74 18.22 0.01 5.67
CA ARG A 74 17.40 -1.02 5.01
C ARG A 74 16.64 -1.94 5.97
N ARG A 75 17.14 -2.14 7.20
CA ARG A 75 16.50 -3.01 8.20
C ARG A 75 15.18 -2.44 8.73
N PHE A 76 15.03 -1.12 8.73
CA PHE A 76 13.85 -0.43 9.24
C PHE A 76 12.80 -0.16 8.16
N LEU A 77 13.11 -0.41 6.89
CA LEU A 77 12.22 -0.11 5.78
C LEU A 77 11.60 -1.40 5.22
N GLN A 78 10.29 -1.38 5.07
CA GLN A 78 9.54 -2.49 4.48
C GLN A 78 9.93 -2.65 3.01
N ARG A 79 10.34 -3.85 2.63
CA ARG A 79 10.64 -4.18 1.25
C ARG A 79 9.37 -4.60 0.53
N LEU A 80 9.03 -3.90 -0.53
CA LEU A 80 8.01 -4.36 -1.45
C LEU A 80 8.51 -5.58 -2.26
N PRO A 81 7.62 -6.50 -2.65
CA PRO A 81 7.98 -7.62 -3.52
C PRO A 81 8.67 -7.14 -4.79
N ALA A 82 9.51 -7.98 -5.38
CA ALA A 82 10.09 -7.68 -6.68
C ALA A 82 9.02 -7.86 -7.77
N PRO A 83 8.71 -6.83 -8.55
CA PRO A 83 7.73 -6.96 -9.61
C PRO A 83 8.24 -7.86 -10.73
N LYS A 84 7.33 -8.61 -11.35
CA LYS A 84 7.61 -9.48 -12.48
C LYS A 84 7.71 -8.68 -13.75
N MET A 85 8.94 -8.39 -14.18
CA MET A 85 9.25 -7.66 -15.41
C MET A 85 10.67 -7.99 -15.86
N THR A 86 10.95 -7.81 -17.15
CA THR A 86 12.28 -8.06 -17.69
C THR A 86 13.26 -6.94 -17.36
N ASN A 87 12.84 -5.67 -17.48
CA ASN A 87 13.72 -4.53 -17.23
C ASN A 87 12.95 -3.27 -16.84
N ALA A 88 13.64 -2.38 -16.10
CA ALA A 88 13.15 -1.04 -15.77
C ALA A 88 14.30 -0.03 -15.81
N ILE A 89 14.17 0.98 -16.63
CA ILE A 89 15.18 2.03 -16.85
C ILE A 89 14.57 3.40 -16.50
N GLY A 90 15.40 4.34 -16.05
CA GLY A 90 14.97 5.71 -15.73
C GLY A 90 14.18 5.83 -14.43
N LEU A 91 14.17 4.82 -13.56
CA LEU A 91 13.47 4.88 -12.28
C LEU A 91 14.06 5.95 -11.36
N SER A 92 13.19 6.76 -10.80
CA SER A 92 13.49 7.72 -9.73
C SER A 92 12.77 7.33 -8.44
N PRO A 93 13.19 7.82 -7.26
CA PRO A 93 12.46 7.62 -6.01
C PRO A 93 11.00 8.07 -6.16
N SER A 94 10.07 7.26 -5.69
CA SER A 94 8.64 7.51 -5.85
C SER A 94 7.89 7.50 -4.52
N ILE A 95 6.84 8.31 -4.43
CA ILE A 95 5.88 8.32 -3.32
C ILE A 95 4.54 7.89 -3.90
N ALA A 96 3.90 6.91 -3.27
CA ALA A 96 2.58 6.45 -3.66
C ALA A 96 1.53 6.92 -2.65
N LEU A 97 0.45 7.51 -3.15
CA LEU A 97 -0.74 7.84 -2.39
C LEU A 97 -1.86 6.91 -2.87
N ALA A 98 -2.05 5.82 -2.15
CA ALA A 98 -3.14 4.90 -2.44
C ALA A 98 -4.42 5.37 -1.74
N GLN A 99 -5.56 5.15 -2.39
CA GLN A 99 -6.85 5.28 -1.75
C GLN A 99 -6.95 4.18 -0.68
N ARG A 100 -6.86 4.56 0.59
CA ARG A 100 -7.09 3.62 1.69
C ARG A 100 -8.59 3.45 1.85
N SER A 101 -9.06 2.22 1.83
CA SER A 101 -10.40 1.92 2.32
C SER A 101 -10.46 2.32 3.80
N ALA A 102 -11.49 3.06 4.18
CA ALA A 102 -11.68 3.53 5.56
C ALA A 102 -11.82 2.38 6.60
N GLY A 103 -11.74 1.11 6.17
CA GLY A 103 -11.88 -0.10 6.97
C GLY A 103 -10.59 -0.88 7.28
N ASP A 104 -9.41 -0.39 6.90
CA ASP A 104 -8.15 -1.15 7.07
C ASP A 104 -7.63 -1.23 8.52
N HIS A 105 -8.26 -0.54 9.46
CA HIS A 105 -7.95 -0.71 10.87
C HIS A 105 -8.85 -1.77 11.50
N VAL A 106 -8.25 -2.80 12.08
CA VAL A 106 -8.95 -3.90 12.79
C VAL A 106 -9.95 -3.39 13.84
N ARG A 107 -9.72 -2.21 14.40
CA ARG A 107 -10.60 -1.55 15.37
C ARG A 107 -11.57 -0.55 14.76
N SER A 108 -11.61 -0.43 13.44
CA SER A 108 -12.49 0.51 12.76
C SER A 108 -13.86 -0.14 12.51
N THR A 109 -14.91 0.50 13.02
CA THR A 109 -16.30 0.07 12.82
C THR A 109 -17.09 1.18 12.13
N VAL A 110 -18.25 0.85 11.56
CA VAL A 110 -19.17 1.87 11.00
C VAL A 110 -19.50 2.95 12.04
N GLY A 111 -19.70 2.54 13.30
CA GLY A 111 -19.99 3.46 14.40
C GLY A 111 -18.86 4.45 14.68
N THR A 112 -17.59 4.02 14.61
CA THR A 112 -16.43 4.89 14.82
C THR A 112 -16.18 5.81 13.64
N LEU A 113 -16.37 5.32 12.41
CA LEU A 113 -16.19 6.10 11.20
C LEU A 113 -17.26 7.19 11.00
N SER A 114 -18.50 6.88 11.38
CA SER A 114 -19.62 7.82 11.31
C SER A 114 -19.68 8.80 12.49
N GLY A 115 -18.88 8.61 13.55
CA GLY A 115 -18.97 9.36 14.80
C GLY A 115 -20.16 8.95 15.69
N LEU A 116 -21.02 8.04 15.25
CA LEU A 116 -22.20 7.60 16.00
C LEU A 116 -21.81 6.91 17.32
N HIS A 117 -20.71 6.20 17.32
CA HIS A 117 -20.21 5.52 18.51
C HIS A 117 -19.90 6.48 19.67
N ASP A 118 -19.35 7.66 19.38
CA ASP A 118 -19.06 8.65 20.41
C ASP A 118 -20.35 9.24 21.01
N ILE A 119 -21.36 9.50 20.19
CA ILE A 119 -22.67 9.97 20.64
C ILE A 119 -23.31 8.94 21.58
N LEU A 120 -23.31 7.67 21.18
CA LEU A 120 -23.85 6.59 22.00
C LEU A 120 -23.09 6.42 23.33
N ARG A 121 -21.77 6.52 23.33
CA ARG A 121 -20.95 6.45 24.55
C ARG A 121 -21.30 7.55 25.54
N PHE A 122 -21.45 8.78 25.08
CA PHE A 122 -21.84 9.89 25.94
C PHE A 122 -23.27 9.71 26.49
N TRP A 123 -24.19 9.21 25.67
CA TRP A 123 -25.55 8.97 26.10
C TRP A 123 -25.62 7.88 27.17
N PHE A 124 -24.99 6.72 26.94
CA PHE A 124 -24.94 5.63 27.93
C PHE A 124 -24.21 6.06 29.21
N ALA A 125 -23.12 6.80 29.11
CA ALA A 125 -22.39 7.30 30.26
C ALA A 125 -23.32 8.17 31.17
N ARG A 126 -24.09 9.03 30.56
CA ARG A 126 -25.06 9.88 31.26
C ARG A 126 -26.16 9.09 31.95
N GLU A 127 -26.77 8.13 31.23
CA GLU A 127 -27.86 7.33 31.78
C GLU A 127 -27.43 6.38 32.90
N CYS A 128 -26.20 5.85 32.81
CA CYS A 128 -25.66 4.91 33.80
C CYS A 128 -24.87 5.60 34.93
N GLY A 129 -24.58 6.88 34.85
CA GLY A 129 -23.74 7.59 35.82
C GLY A 129 -22.27 7.14 35.79
N LEU A 130 -21.79 6.67 34.64
CA LEU A 130 -20.42 6.20 34.40
C LEU A 130 -19.69 7.17 33.47
N GLU A 131 -18.39 6.95 33.26
CA GLU A 131 -17.63 7.75 32.32
C GLU A 131 -17.71 7.22 30.89
N ALA A 132 -17.66 8.10 29.88
CA ALA A 132 -17.73 7.70 28.47
C ALA A 132 -16.60 6.76 28.05
N ARG A 133 -15.46 6.76 28.77
CA ARG A 133 -14.34 5.85 28.55
C ARG A 133 -14.67 4.39 28.90
N ASP A 134 -15.61 4.16 29.83
CA ASP A 134 -16.01 2.83 30.27
C ASP A 134 -16.83 2.09 29.19
N PHE A 135 -17.42 2.85 28.25
CA PHE A 135 -18.13 2.34 27.07
C PHE A 135 -17.25 2.28 25.81
N SER A 136 -15.93 2.41 25.95
CA SER A 136 -15.00 2.35 24.81
C SER A 136 -14.27 1.01 24.78
N PHE A 137 -14.40 0.29 23.66
CA PHE A 137 -13.70 -0.97 23.43
C PHE A 137 -12.18 -0.82 23.23
N VAL A 138 -11.64 0.41 23.20
CA VAL A 138 -10.20 0.70 23.10
C VAL A 138 -9.61 1.35 24.35
N SER A 139 -10.42 1.58 25.38
CA SER A 139 -9.97 2.18 26.66
C SER A 139 -10.45 1.39 27.86
N ALA A 140 -10.99 2.02 28.92
CA ALA A 140 -11.39 1.36 30.15
C ALA A 140 -12.41 0.22 29.97
N GLY A 141 -13.32 0.36 28.99
CA GLY A 141 -14.29 -0.71 28.62
C GLY A 141 -13.74 -1.79 27.70
N ALA A 142 -12.44 -1.82 27.42
CA ALA A 142 -11.86 -2.79 26.51
C ALA A 142 -11.85 -4.22 27.14
N CYS A 143 -12.07 -5.23 26.31
CA CYS A 143 -11.93 -6.62 26.70
C CYS A 143 -10.50 -6.89 27.19
N SER A 144 -10.36 -7.61 28.34
CA SER A 144 -9.05 -7.95 28.90
C SER A 144 -8.21 -8.85 28.01
N GLU A 145 -8.84 -9.68 27.18
CA GLU A 145 -8.15 -10.63 26.29
C GLU A 145 -7.77 -10.00 24.97
N CYS A 146 -8.74 -9.52 24.17
CA CYS A 146 -8.49 -9.01 22.81
C CYS A 146 -8.23 -7.50 22.75
N ARG A 147 -8.39 -6.75 23.83
CA ARG A 147 -8.22 -5.28 23.88
C ARG A 147 -8.95 -4.53 22.77
N GLY A 148 -10.14 -5.00 22.41
CA GLY A 148 -10.98 -4.39 21.39
C GLY A 148 -10.69 -4.82 19.96
N ILE A 149 -9.89 -5.87 19.74
CA ILE A 149 -9.57 -6.40 18.40
C ILE A 149 -10.68 -7.36 17.92
N GLY A 150 -11.39 -8.02 18.86
CA GLY A 150 -12.46 -8.97 18.55
C GLY A 150 -11.99 -10.42 18.28
N SER A 151 -10.68 -10.62 18.13
CA SER A 151 -10.02 -11.92 18.03
C SER A 151 -8.84 -11.98 18.99
N ALA A 152 -8.65 -13.13 19.67
CA ALA A 152 -7.44 -13.43 20.38
C ALA A 152 -6.49 -14.14 19.41
N ASP A 153 -5.32 -13.56 19.12
CA ASP A 153 -4.26 -14.27 18.42
C ASP A 153 -3.76 -15.37 19.36
N GLU A 154 -3.98 -16.63 19.02
CA GLU A 154 -3.22 -17.73 19.59
C GLU A 154 -1.76 -17.53 19.17
N VAL A 155 -0.98 -17.00 20.10
CA VAL A 155 0.48 -17.01 19.95
C VAL A 155 0.90 -18.48 20.01
N VAL A 156 1.05 -19.10 18.84
CA VAL A 156 1.73 -20.38 18.72
C VAL A 156 3.16 -20.14 19.18
N ARG A 157 3.42 -20.42 20.45
CA ARG A 157 4.79 -20.55 20.96
C ARG A 157 5.32 -21.83 20.37
N GLU A 158 6.05 -21.72 19.28
CA GLU A 158 6.95 -22.79 18.84
C GLU A 158 8.00 -22.98 19.97
N LEU A 159 7.95 -24.16 20.57
CA LEU A 159 8.95 -24.68 21.50
C LEU A 159 10.18 -25.15 20.72
#